data_8d1997362f0ac1968e0857074a4c6180
#
_entry.id   8d1997362f0ac1968e0857074a4c6180
#
_cell.length_a   1.000
_cell.length_b   1.000
_cell.length_c   1.000
_cell.angle_alpha   90.00
_cell.angle_beta   90.00
_cell.angle_gamma   90.00
#
_symmetry.space_group_name_H-M   'P 1'
#
loop_
_entity.id
_entity.type
_entity.pdbx_description
1 polymer ?
#
loop_
_entity_poly.entity_id
_entity_poly.type
_entity_poly.pdbx_seq_one_letter_code
_entity_poly.pdbx_strand_id
1 'polypeptide(L)'
;MYIDDYKRWLSADLEDPALTDELRKIEGLDNEIKERFAVALKFGTAGLRGILGAGSNRMNIYVVRQATQGLANWVKTQGGSQLVAISYDSRINSDVFARNAACVLAANGIRVRIYDALMPVPALSFATRYYKANAGIMITASHNPAKYNGYKAYGPDGCQMTDDAAAVVYAEIQKTDILTGAEMMSFEDGIARGLIEYVGEDCKEALYSAIEACAVRPGICKTAGLKLVYSPLNGSGLVPVTRVLHDIGIDDITIVPEQQYPDGNFPLSLIHISEPTRPEPIS
;
A
#
# COMPACT_ATOMS: atom_id res chain seq x y z
N MET A 1 -7.87 -1.54 -29.37
CA MET A 1 -8.25 -0.12 -29.07
C MET A 1 -9.04 -0.08 -27.77
N TYR A 2 -9.13 1.05 -27.08
CA TYR A 2 -9.73 1.16 -25.74
C TYR A 2 -11.17 0.60 -25.64
N ILE A 3 -11.96 0.66 -26.72
CA ILE A 3 -13.31 0.05 -26.76
C ILE A 3 -13.24 -1.49 -26.71
N ASP A 4 -12.25 -2.09 -27.33
CA ASP A 4 -12.10 -3.56 -27.31
C ASP A 4 -11.69 -4.02 -25.91
N ASP A 5 -10.82 -3.25 -25.22
CA ASP A 5 -10.45 -3.49 -23.82
C ASP A 5 -11.67 -3.35 -22.90
N TYR A 6 -12.47 -2.30 -23.07
CA TYR A 6 -13.72 -2.14 -22.32
C TYR A 6 -14.66 -3.33 -22.53
N LYS A 7 -14.90 -3.74 -23.79
CA LYS A 7 -15.76 -4.90 -24.09
C LYS A 7 -15.23 -6.18 -23.49
N ARG A 8 -13.91 -6.38 -23.52
CA ARG A 8 -13.26 -7.52 -22.91
C ARG A 8 -13.50 -7.56 -21.39
N TRP A 9 -13.33 -6.43 -20.72
CA TRP A 9 -13.60 -6.31 -19.29
C TRP A 9 -15.08 -6.53 -18.95
N LEU A 10 -16.00 -5.98 -19.76
CA LEU A 10 -17.44 -6.12 -19.56
C LEU A 10 -17.92 -7.58 -19.74
N SER A 11 -17.26 -8.33 -20.64
CA SER A 11 -17.58 -9.74 -20.90
C SER A 11 -16.85 -10.74 -19.99
N ALA A 12 -15.87 -10.28 -19.22
CA ALA A 12 -15.14 -11.13 -18.30
C ALA A 12 -15.98 -11.44 -17.04
N ASP A 13 -15.79 -12.63 -16.48
CA ASP A 13 -16.34 -12.99 -15.16
C ASP A 13 -15.44 -12.38 -14.08
N LEU A 14 -15.74 -11.13 -13.70
CA LEU A 14 -14.96 -10.39 -12.73
C LEU A 14 -15.31 -10.86 -11.33
N GLU A 15 -14.29 -11.13 -10.50
CA GLU A 15 -14.45 -11.56 -9.11
C GLU A 15 -15.15 -10.52 -8.21
N ASP A 16 -15.00 -9.22 -8.54
CA ASP A 16 -15.69 -8.13 -7.84
C ASP A 16 -16.89 -7.67 -8.67
N PRO A 17 -18.13 -8.01 -8.28
CA PRO A 17 -19.34 -7.62 -9.00
C PRO A 17 -19.52 -6.10 -9.12
N ALA A 18 -18.98 -5.32 -8.17
CA ALA A 18 -19.07 -3.87 -8.21
C ALA A 18 -18.34 -3.29 -9.42
N LEU A 19 -17.24 -3.90 -9.86
CA LEU A 19 -16.53 -3.51 -11.07
C LEU A 19 -17.38 -3.76 -12.33
N THR A 20 -18.07 -4.89 -12.40
CA THR A 20 -19.00 -5.19 -13.51
C THR A 20 -20.15 -4.19 -13.56
N ASP A 21 -20.73 -3.87 -12.41
CA ASP A 21 -21.83 -2.89 -12.34
C ASP A 21 -21.36 -1.49 -12.73
N GLU A 22 -20.14 -1.12 -12.36
CA GLU A 22 -19.52 0.13 -12.76
C GLU A 22 -19.30 0.19 -14.27
N LEU A 23 -18.83 -0.88 -14.91
CA LEU A 23 -18.66 -0.96 -16.36
C LEU A 23 -19.98 -0.84 -17.10
N ARG A 24 -21.04 -1.49 -16.61
CA ARG A 24 -22.39 -1.37 -17.22
C ARG A 24 -22.93 0.06 -17.16
N LYS A 25 -22.67 0.79 -16.07
CA LYS A 25 -23.11 2.19 -15.90
C LYS A 25 -22.49 3.15 -16.90
N ILE A 26 -21.30 2.85 -17.41
CA ILE A 26 -20.60 3.69 -18.39
C ILE A 26 -20.83 3.23 -19.84
N GLU A 27 -21.69 2.22 -20.08
CA GLU A 27 -22.01 1.77 -21.42
C GLU A 27 -22.56 2.92 -22.26
N GLY A 28 -21.99 3.14 -23.45
CA GLY A 28 -22.34 4.26 -24.32
C GLY A 28 -21.70 5.60 -23.94
N LEU A 29 -21.02 5.73 -22.82
CA LEU A 29 -20.33 6.95 -22.41
C LEU A 29 -18.87 6.95 -22.90
N ASP A 30 -18.64 7.30 -24.16
CA ASP A 30 -17.33 7.16 -24.82
C ASP A 30 -16.19 7.84 -24.08
N ASN A 31 -16.39 9.05 -23.53
CA ASN A 31 -15.38 9.76 -22.76
C ASN A 31 -14.96 9.03 -21.47
N GLU A 32 -15.91 8.43 -20.76
CA GLU A 32 -15.66 7.63 -19.55
C GLU A 32 -14.91 6.35 -19.89
N ILE A 33 -15.32 5.66 -20.97
CA ILE A 33 -14.66 4.45 -21.45
C ILE A 33 -13.23 4.78 -21.87
N LYS A 34 -13.03 5.84 -22.64
CA LYS A 34 -11.72 6.28 -23.09
C LYS A 34 -10.80 6.63 -21.94
N GLU A 35 -11.30 7.36 -20.95
CA GLU A 35 -10.50 7.75 -19.77
C GLU A 35 -10.03 6.53 -18.96
N ARG A 36 -10.81 5.47 -18.89
CA ARG A 36 -10.51 4.26 -18.13
C ARG A 36 -9.65 3.22 -18.86
N PHE A 37 -9.65 3.26 -20.19
CA PHE A 37 -9.04 2.20 -21.01
C PHE A 37 -8.03 2.66 -22.07
N ALA A 38 -7.98 3.96 -22.42
CA ALA A 38 -7.08 4.43 -23.47
C ALA A 38 -5.59 4.37 -23.09
N VAL A 39 -5.31 4.51 -21.81
CA VAL A 39 -3.93 4.44 -21.27
C VAL A 39 -3.99 3.70 -19.94
N ALA A 40 -3.22 2.62 -19.80
CA ALA A 40 -3.11 1.91 -18.53
C ALA A 40 -2.31 2.73 -17.49
N LEU A 41 -2.52 2.46 -16.21
CA LEU A 41 -1.71 3.03 -15.14
C LEU A 41 -0.24 2.68 -15.37
N LYS A 42 0.61 3.72 -15.37
CA LYS A 42 2.04 3.54 -15.54
C LYS A 42 2.71 3.25 -14.21
N PHE A 43 3.50 2.19 -14.16
CA PHE A 43 4.38 1.89 -13.03
C PHE A 43 5.68 2.70 -13.18
N GLY A 44 6.01 3.48 -12.16
CA GLY A 44 7.26 4.26 -12.08
C GLY A 44 7.92 4.09 -10.72
N THR A 45 8.93 4.89 -10.40
CA THR A 45 9.64 4.90 -9.11
C THR A 45 8.69 5.08 -7.91
N ALA A 46 7.61 5.86 -8.10
CA ALA A 46 6.55 5.98 -7.10
C ALA A 46 5.55 4.81 -7.09
N GLY A 47 5.76 3.77 -7.93
CA GLY A 47 4.81 2.67 -8.14
C GLY A 47 3.61 3.07 -9.01
N LEU A 48 2.42 2.53 -8.70
CA LEU A 48 1.14 2.88 -9.32
C LEU A 48 0.33 3.79 -8.42
N ARG A 49 -0.44 4.70 -8.98
CA ARG A 49 -1.45 5.48 -8.28
C ARG A 49 -2.58 5.84 -9.22
N GLY A 50 -3.81 5.61 -8.81
CA GLY A 50 -5.00 5.92 -9.59
C GLY A 50 -6.26 6.02 -8.76
N ILE A 51 -7.34 6.42 -9.41
CA ILE A 51 -8.68 6.39 -8.85
C ILE A 51 -9.12 4.92 -8.73
N LEU A 52 -9.82 4.57 -7.67
CA LEU A 52 -10.45 3.26 -7.50
C LEU A 52 -11.54 3.03 -8.56
N GLY A 53 -11.66 1.81 -9.08
CA GLY A 53 -12.73 1.44 -9.98
C GLY A 53 -12.31 0.49 -11.09
N ALA A 54 -13.23 0.24 -12.03
CA ALA A 54 -13.04 -0.66 -13.16
C ALA A 54 -12.25 0.00 -14.30
N GLY A 55 -11.32 -0.75 -14.90
CA GLY A 55 -10.50 -0.34 -16.03
C GLY A 55 -9.00 -0.43 -15.78
N SER A 56 -8.23 -0.41 -16.87
CA SER A 56 -6.76 -0.48 -16.82
C SER A 56 -6.10 0.83 -16.32
N ASN A 57 -6.82 1.96 -16.38
CA ASN A 57 -6.42 3.25 -15.81
C ASN A 57 -7.04 3.49 -14.42
N ARG A 58 -7.34 2.44 -13.69
CA ARG A 58 -7.93 2.47 -12.34
C ARG A 58 -7.19 1.56 -11.40
N MET A 59 -7.27 1.87 -10.09
CA MET A 59 -6.80 0.95 -9.05
C MET A 59 -7.90 -0.06 -8.73
N ASN A 60 -7.61 -1.33 -8.97
CA ASN A 60 -8.46 -2.49 -8.68
C ASN A 60 -7.60 -3.73 -8.49
N ILE A 61 -8.21 -4.86 -8.14
CA ILE A 61 -7.49 -6.12 -7.87
C ILE A 61 -6.71 -6.61 -9.10
N TYR A 62 -7.21 -6.42 -10.31
CA TYR A 62 -6.57 -6.89 -11.55
C TYR A 62 -5.28 -6.11 -11.84
N VAL A 63 -5.31 -4.78 -11.68
CA VAL A 63 -4.12 -3.93 -11.83
C VAL A 63 -3.08 -4.25 -10.76
N VAL A 64 -3.51 -4.50 -9.51
CA VAL A 64 -2.61 -4.91 -8.42
C VAL A 64 -1.99 -6.26 -8.70
N ARG A 65 -2.78 -7.25 -9.16
CA ARG A 65 -2.29 -8.59 -9.53
C ARG A 65 -1.27 -8.52 -10.66
N GLN A 66 -1.59 -7.76 -11.72
CA GLN A 66 -0.70 -7.56 -12.86
C GLN A 66 0.63 -6.94 -12.42
N ALA A 67 0.58 -5.87 -11.62
CA ALA A 67 1.77 -5.21 -11.08
C ALA A 67 2.59 -6.15 -10.20
N THR A 68 1.92 -6.94 -9.37
CA THR A 68 2.60 -7.90 -8.48
C THR A 68 3.21 -9.06 -9.25
N GLN A 69 2.60 -9.54 -10.34
CA GLN A 69 3.20 -10.53 -11.21
C GLN A 69 4.48 -10.02 -11.85
N GLY A 70 4.49 -8.78 -12.34
CA GLY A 70 5.70 -8.15 -12.86
C GLY A 70 6.79 -8.02 -11.79
N LEU A 71 6.43 -7.64 -10.57
CA LEU A 71 7.36 -7.59 -9.44
C LEU A 71 7.87 -9.00 -9.08
N ALA A 72 7.00 -10.02 -9.08
CA ALA A 72 7.38 -11.40 -8.82
C ALA A 72 8.39 -11.93 -9.84
N ASN A 73 8.17 -11.64 -11.13
CA ASN A 73 9.11 -12.01 -12.19
C ASN A 73 10.48 -11.37 -11.96
N TRP A 74 10.51 -10.09 -11.58
CA TRP A 74 11.76 -9.40 -11.26
C TRP A 74 12.42 -10.00 -10.00
N VAL A 75 11.68 -10.26 -8.91
CA VAL A 75 12.22 -10.86 -7.68
C VAL A 75 12.88 -12.22 -7.97
N LYS A 76 12.27 -13.04 -8.81
CA LYS A 76 12.85 -14.34 -9.21
C LYS A 76 14.22 -14.23 -9.90
N THR A 77 14.52 -13.09 -10.53
CA THR A 77 15.83 -12.83 -11.14
C THR A 77 16.88 -12.36 -10.14
N GLN A 78 16.44 -11.92 -8.96
CA GLN A 78 17.34 -11.48 -7.90
C GLN A 78 17.77 -12.67 -7.04
N GLY A 79 19.02 -12.73 -6.66
CA GLY A 79 19.44 -13.68 -5.62
C GLY A 79 18.80 -13.38 -4.27
N GLY A 80 19.14 -14.17 -3.25
CA GLY A 80 18.77 -13.87 -1.87
C GLY A 80 17.55 -14.63 -1.36
N SER A 81 16.76 -14.01 -0.48
CA SER A 81 15.78 -14.69 0.35
C SER A 81 14.51 -15.13 -0.37
N GLN A 82 14.25 -14.64 -1.57
CA GLN A 82 12.95 -14.78 -2.27
C GLN A 82 11.78 -14.45 -1.35
N LEU A 83 11.85 -13.27 -0.73
CA LEU A 83 10.89 -12.78 0.24
C LEU A 83 10.49 -11.34 -0.07
N VAL A 84 9.20 -11.02 0.13
CA VAL A 84 8.66 -9.67 -0.01
C VAL A 84 7.89 -9.29 1.25
N ALA A 85 8.16 -8.09 1.78
CA ALA A 85 7.39 -7.53 2.87
C ALA A 85 6.20 -6.72 2.33
N ILE A 86 5.04 -6.76 3.01
CA ILE A 86 3.83 -6.03 2.60
C ILE A 86 3.25 -5.26 3.77
N SER A 87 2.92 -4.00 3.54
CA SER A 87 2.15 -3.16 4.46
C SER A 87 1.08 -2.37 3.71
N TYR A 88 0.09 -1.86 4.43
CA TYR A 88 -1.03 -1.12 3.88
C TYR A 88 -1.54 -0.07 4.87
N ASP A 89 -2.23 0.94 4.35
CA ASP A 89 -2.86 1.99 5.14
C ASP A 89 -4.38 1.79 5.28
N SER A 90 -5.07 2.81 5.82
CA SER A 90 -6.51 2.78 6.07
C SER A 90 -7.40 3.05 4.85
N ARG A 91 -6.83 3.23 3.65
CA ARG A 91 -7.60 3.55 2.44
C ARG A 91 -8.54 2.41 2.05
N ILE A 92 -9.63 2.78 1.38
CA ILE A 92 -10.59 1.82 0.83
C ILE A 92 -9.84 0.78 0.00
N ASN A 93 -10.09 -0.51 0.26
CA ASN A 93 -9.48 -1.67 -0.40
C ASN A 93 -7.96 -1.83 -0.19
N SER A 94 -7.30 -1.11 0.71
CA SER A 94 -5.86 -1.29 0.93
C SER A 94 -5.52 -2.69 1.45
N ASP A 95 -6.30 -3.22 2.36
CA ASP A 95 -6.19 -4.59 2.88
C ASP A 95 -6.46 -5.65 1.80
N VAL A 96 -7.51 -5.44 0.99
CA VAL A 96 -7.86 -6.32 -0.14
C VAL A 96 -6.71 -6.35 -1.15
N PHE A 97 -6.15 -5.22 -1.51
CA PHE A 97 -5.02 -5.13 -2.45
C PHE A 97 -3.75 -5.77 -1.90
N ALA A 98 -3.47 -5.56 -0.60
CA ALA A 98 -2.33 -6.19 0.08
C ALA A 98 -2.44 -7.72 0.08
N ARG A 99 -3.63 -8.26 0.39
CA ARG A 99 -3.88 -9.71 0.35
C ARG A 99 -3.77 -10.27 -1.08
N ASN A 100 -4.29 -9.57 -2.09
CA ASN A 100 -4.15 -9.97 -3.49
C ASN A 100 -2.68 -10.00 -3.93
N ALA A 101 -1.89 -9.01 -3.54
CA ALA A 101 -0.45 -9.02 -3.80
C ALA A 101 0.25 -10.22 -3.12
N ALA A 102 -0.09 -10.53 -1.87
CA ALA A 102 0.44 -11.70 -1.17
C ALA A 102 0.10 -13.01 -1.88
N CYS A 103 -1.14 -13.15 -2.38
CA CYS A 103 -1.61 -14.33 -3.11
C CYS A 103 -0.83 -14.55 -4.42
N VAL A 104 -0.55 -13.48 -5.18
CA VAL A 104 0.26 -13.56 -6.41
C VAL A 104 1.68 -13.98 -6.08
N LEU A 105 2.32 -13.35 -5.10
CA LEU A 105 3.70 -13.68 -4.70
C LEU A 105 3.81 -15.14 -4.24
N ALA A 106 2.89 -15.60 -3.40
CA ALA A 106 2.86 -16.98 -2.91
C ALA A 106 2.67 -17.99 -4.05
N ALA A 107 1.79 -17.72 -5.02
CA ALA A 107 1.63 -18.55 -6.21
C ALA A 107 2.91 -18.68 -7.02
N ASN A 108 3.72 -17.61 -7.05
CA ASN A 108 5.03 -17.58 -7.70
C ASN A 108 6.16 -18.19 -6.84
N GLY A 109 5.86 -18.82 -5.69
CA GLY A 109 6.83 -19.44 -4.79
C GLY A 109 7.65 -18.43 -3.97
N ILE A 110 7.26 -17.16 -3.95
CA ILE A 110 7.93 -16.11 -3.20
C ILE A 110 7.28 -16.01 -1.81
N ARG A 111 8.11 -16.06 -0.77
CA ARG A 111 7.63 -15.89 0.60
C ARG A 111 7.17 -14.47 0.88
N VAL A 112 6.19 -14.32 1.74
CA VAL A 112 5.59 -13.03 2.08
C VAL A 112 5.60 -12.82 3.59
N ARG A 113 6.01 -11.62 4.02
CA ARG A 113 5.77 -11.09 5.36
C ARG A 113 4.78 -9.94 5.25
N ILE A 114 3.53 -10.15 5.62
CA ILE A 114 2.46 -9.14 5.57
C ILE A 114 2.10 -8.68 6.99
N TYR A 115 1.90 -7.38 7.18
CA TYR A 115 1.36 -6.90 8.45
C TYR A 115 -0.09 -7.37 8.63
N ASP A 116 -0.42 -7.79 9.84
CA ASP A 116 -1.75 -8.25 10.25
C ASP A 116 -2.75 -7.09 10.42
N ALA A 117 -2.24 -5.89 10.65
CA ALA A 117 -3.00 -4.65 10.72
C ALA A 117 -2.31 -3.56 9.87
N LEU A 118 -3.04 -2.48 9.63
CA LEU A 118 -2.47 -1.33 8.90
C LEU A 118 -1.27 -0.74 9.64
N MET A 119 -0.20 -0.45 8.89
CA MET A 119 1.04 0.11 9.42
C MET A 119 1.60 1.16 8.46
N PRO A 120 2.28 2.20 8.99
CA PRO A 120 2.81 3.27 8.15
C PRO A 120 4.05 2.83 7.33
N VAL A 121 4.35 3.61 6.28
CA VAL A 121 5.49 3.37 5.37
C VAL A 121 6.81 3.07 6.08
N PRO A 122 7.22 3.77 7.15
CA PRO A 122 8.46 3.45 7.87
C PRO A 122 8.51 2.02 8.41
N ALA A 123 7.37 1.45 8.81
CA ALA A 123 7.29 0.08 9.27
C ALA A 123 7.58 -0.92 8.13
N LEU A 124 7.05 -0.67 6.92
CA LEU A 124 7.41 -1.47 5.75
C LEU A 124 8.91 -1.41 5.44
N SER A 125 9.47 -0.19 5.37
CA SER A 125 10.90 0.02 5.13
C SER A 125 11.76 -0.75 6.12
N PHE A 126 11.40 -0.71 7.40
CA PHE A 126 12.08 -1.44 8.45
C PHE A 126 11.95 -2.96 8.28
N ALA A 127 10.74 -3.49 8.09
CA ALA A 127 10.50 -4.91 7.91
C ALA A 127 11.23 -5.47 6.67
N THR A 128 11.28 -4.71 5.57
CA THR A 128 12.01 -5.09 4.36
C THR A 128 13.48 -5.36 4.68
N ARG A 129 14.13 -4.48 5.43
CA ARG A 129 15.53 -4.63 5.85
C ARG A 129 15.71 -5.69 6.93
N TYR A 130 14.82 -5.73 7.93
CA TYR A 130 14.86 -6.66 9.05
C TYR A 130 14.83 -8.13 8.57
N TYR A 131 13.91 -8.45 7.67
CA TYR A 131 13.79 -9.79 7.09
C TYR A 131 14.73 -10.03 5.90
N LYS A 132 15.57 -9.05 5.51
CA LYS A 132 16.42 -9.10 4.30
C LYS A 132 15.60 -9.47 3.07
N ALA A 133 14.43 -8.87 2.94
CA ALA A 133 13.52 -9.11 1.83
C ALA A 133 14.11 -8.56 0.51
N ASN A 134 13.77 -9.19 -0.61
CA ASN A 134 14.16 -8.72 -1.94
C ASN A 134 13.41 -7.44 -2.34
N ALA A 135 12.21 -7.25 -1.80
CA ALA A 135 11.37 -6.09 -2.07
C ALA A 135 10.39 -5.83 -0.93
N GLY A 136 9.80 -4.64 -0.94
CA GLY A 136 8.65 -4.28 -0.11
C GLY A 136 7.51 -3.74 -0.97
N ILE A 137 6.27 -3.96 -0.53
CA ILE A 137 5.05 -3.41 -1.14
C ILE A 137 4.30 -2.59 -0.11
N MET A 138 4.00 -1.34 -0.44
CA MET A 138 3.12 -0.49 0.36
C MET A 138 1.87 -0.13 -0.43
N ILE A 139 0.72 -0.55 0.08
CA ILE A 139 -0.56 -0.15 -0.50
C ILE A 139 -1.00 1.15 0.15
N THR A 140 -0.87 2.24 -0.59
CA THR A 140 -1.20 3.61 -0.13
C THR A 140 -1.18 4.61 -1.28
N ALA A 141 -2.01 5.63 -1.20
CA ALA A 141 -1.90 6.84 -2.03
C ALA A 141 -1.46 8.07 -1.21
N SER A 142 -0.78 7.85 -0.06
CA SER A 142 -0.27 8.94 0.80
C SER A 142 -1.41 9.86 1.29
N HIS A 143 -1.36 11.14 0.93
CA HIS A 143 -2.32 12.17 1.31
C HIS A 143 -3.35 12.52 0.20
N ASN A 144 -3.40 11.76 -0.86
CA ASN A 144 -4.37 11.99 -1.94
C ASN A 144 -5.82 11.84 -1.44
N PRO A 145 -6.80 12.46 -2.10
CA PRO A 145 -8.21 12.27 -1.78
C PRO A 145 -8.63 10.79 -1.68
N ALA A 146 -9.69 10.50 -0.93
CA ALA A 146 -10.17 9.16 -0.59
C ALA A 146 -10.40 8.24 -1.81
N LYS A 147 -10.81 8.82 -2.95
CA LYS A 147 -11.04 8.07 -4.19
C LYS A 147 -9.79 7.47 -4.83
N TYR A 148 -8.59 7.83 -4.35
CA TYR A 148 -7.31 7.27 -4.85
C TYR A 148 -6.80 6.17 -3.96
N ASN A 149 -6.17 5.18 -4.58
CA ASN A 149 -5.26 4.25 -3.91
C ASN A 149 -3.99 4.07 -4.75
N GLY A 150 -3.01 3.34 -4.24
CA GLY A 150 -1.75 3.12 -4.94
C GLY A 150 -1.01 1.89 -4.46
N TYR A 151 -0.03 1.50 -5.23
CA TYR A 151 0.86 0.38 -5.00
C TYR A 151 2.30 0.88 -5.16
N LYS A 152 3.05 0.96 -4.09
CA LYS A 152 4.45 1.41 -4.09
C LYS A 152 5.37 0.22 -3.88
N ALA A 153 6.41 0.12 -4.69
CA ALA A 153 7.44 -0.91 -4.55
C ALA A 153 8.73 -0.32 -3.96
N TYR A 154 9.33 -1.10 -3.08
CA TYR A 154 10.56 -0.78 -2.35
C TYR A 154 11.63 -1.81 -2.66
N GLY A 155 12.88 -1.37 -2.74
CA GLY A 155 14.04 -2.22 -2.89
C GLY A 155 14.48 -2.89 -1.57
N PRO A 156 15.50 -3.76 -1.62
CA PRO A 156 15.99 -4.48 -0.44
C PRO A 156 16.62 -3.56 0.62
N ASP A 157 16.98 -2.35 0.25
CA ASP A 157 17.48 -1.29 1.15
C ASP A 157 16.36 -0.61 1.97
N GLY A 158 15.09 -0.95 1.69
CA GLY A 158 13.92 -0.33 2.31
C GLY A 158 13.57 1.05 1.76
N CYS A 159 14.18 1.48 0.65
CA CYS A 159 13.84 2.70 -0.08
C CYS A 159 12.92 2.39 -1.27
N GLN A 160 12.23 3.39 -1.78
CA GLN A 160 11.49 3.22 -3.04
C GLN A 160 12.43 2.76 -4.15
N MET A 161 11.93 1.92 -5.05
CA MET A 161 12.74 1.39 -6.16
C MET A 161 13.38 2.51 -6.97
N THR A 162 14.61 2.25 -7.44
CA THR A 162 15.30 3.11 -8.39
C THR A 162 14.61 3.08 -9.76
N ASP A 163 14.87 4.08 -10.59
CA ASP A 163 14.31 4.16 -11.96
C ASP A 163 14.64 2.92 -12.79
N ASP A 164 15.87 2.42 -12.70
CA ASP A 164 16.31 1.23 -13.44
C ASP A 164 15.54 -0.03 -13.01
N ALA A 165 15.41 -0.27 -11.71
CA ALA A 165 14.65 -1.40 -11.19
C ALA A 165 13.15 -1.29 -11.54
N ALA A 166 12.57 -0.10 -11.40
CA ALA A 166 11.19 0.16 -11.77
C ALA A 166 10.94 -0.05 -13.27
N ALA A 167 11.87 0.32 -14.14
CA ALA A 167 11.76 0.09 -15.57
C ALA A 167 11.74 -1.40 -15.92
N VAL A 168 12.58 -2.22 -15.26
CA VAL A 168 12.59 -3.67 -15.45
C VAL A 168 11.26 -4.29 -14.99
N VAL A 169 10.79 -3.91 -13.80
CA VAL A 169 9.48 -4.37 -13.28
C VAL A 169 8.35 -3.97 -14.23
N TYR A 170 8.37 -2.73 -14.74
CA TYR A 170 7.36 -2.26 -15.68
C TYR A 170 7.36 -3.06 -16.99
N ALA A 171 8.53 -3.42 -17.51
CA ALA A 171 8.63 -4.26 -18.69
C ALA A 171 8.01 -5.66 -18.47
N GLU A 172 8.14 -6.23 -17.27
CA GLU A 172 7.48 -7.49 -16.91
C GLU A 172 5.97 -7.33 -16.72
N ILE A 173 5.52 -6.20 -16.15
CA ILE A 173 4.08 -5.86 -16.06
C ILE A 173 3.44 -5.82 -17.43
N GLN A 174 4.11 -5.21 -18.42
CA GLN A 174 3.58 -5.10 -19.79
C GLN A 174 3.46 -6.44 -20.54
N LYS A 175 4.21 -7.46 -20.13
CA LYS A 175 4.09 -8.83 -20.69
C LYS A 175 2.95 -9.61 -20.05
N THR A 176 2.44 -9.16 -18.92
CA THR A 176 1.41 -9.85 -18.13
C THR A 176 0.02 -9.40 -18.56
N ASP A 177 -0.83 -10.32 -18.97
CA ASP A 177 -2.23 -10.00 -19.26
C ASP A 177 -2.94 -9.53 -17.98
N ILE A 178 -3.67 -8.42 -18.07
CA ILE A 178 -4.27 -7.77 -16.90
C ILE A 178 -5.35 -8.61 -16.21
N LEU A 179 -6.13 -9.40 -16.97
CA LEU A 179 -7.23 -10.18 -16.41
C LEU A 179 -6.82 -11.60 -16.02
N THR A 180 -5.89 -12.21 -16.77
CA THR A 180 -5.60 -13.65 -16.69
C THR A 180 -4.13 -13.98 -16.50
N GLY A 181 -3.23 -13.00 -16.60
CA GLY A 181 -1.79 -13.24 -16.64
C GLY A 181 -1.12 -13.40 -15.26
N ALA A 182 -1.80 -13.09 -14.16
CA ALA A 182 -1.24 -13.26 -12.82
C ALA A 182 -1.52 -14.67 -12.29
N GLU A 183 -0.48 -15.33 -11.80
CA GLU A 183 -0.63 -16.58 -11.05
C GLU A 183 -1.25 -16.27 -9.67
N MET A 184 -2.22 -17.07 -9.26
CA MET A 184 -2.96 -16.87 -8.01
C MET A 184 -2.97 -18.12 -7.14
N MET A 185 -2.86 -17.91 -5.84
CA MET A 185 -3.09 -18.90 -4.78
C MET A 185 -4.07 -18.30 -3.78
N SER A 186 -4.88 -19.10 -3.10
CA SER A 186 -5.69 -18.58 -2.01
C SER A 186 -4.80 -18.10 -0.85
N PHE A 187 -5.26 -17.10 -0.13
CA PHE A 187 -4.50 -16.57 1.02
C PHE A 187 -4.32 -17.65 2.09
N GLU A 188 -5.37 -18.45 2.31
CA GLU A 188 -5.42 -19.56 3.25
C GLU A 188 -4.43 -20.68 2.88
N ASP A 189 -4.33 -21.04 1.60
CA ASP A 189 -3.33 -21.99 1.12
C ASP A 189 -1.90 -21.43 1.27
N GLY A 190 -1.72 -20.13 1.03
CA GLY A 190 -0.45 -19.46 1.24
C GLY A 190 0.01 -19.55 2.70
N ILE A 191 -0.87 -19.29 3.65
CA ILE A 191 -0.62 -19.47 5.10
C ILE A 191 -0.33 -20.94 5.42
N ALA A 192 -1.18 -21.88 4.97
CA ALA A 192 -1.04 -23.30 5.26
C ALA A 192 0.29 -23.89 4.75
N ARG A 193 0.81 -23.36 3.64
CA ARG A 193 2.11 -23.76 3.05
C ARG A 193 3.30 -22.99 3.63
N GLY A 194 3.11 -22.05 4.55
CA GLY A 194 4.16 -21.20 5.10
C GLY A 194 4.79 -20.24 4.07
N LEU A 195 4.09 -19.96 2.98
CA LEU A 195 4.50 -18.96 1.98
C LEU A 195 4.05 -17.56 2.36
N ILE A 196 2.93 -17.44 3.06
CA ILE A 196 2.45 -16.17 3.63
C ILE A 196 2.52 -16.29 5.14
N GLU A 197 3.20 -15.37 5.77
CA GLU A 197 3.29 -15.26 7.21
C GLU A 197 3.08 -13.80 7.63
N TYR A 198 2.51 -13.59 8.81
CA TYR A 198 2.44 -12.25 9.36
C TYR A 198 3.80 -11.76 9.87
N VAL A 199 3.99 -10.44 9.84
CA VAL A 199 5.15 -9.80 10.48
C VAL A 199 5.12 -10.11 11.97
N GLY A 200 6.19 -10.70 12.48
CA GLY A 200 6.30 -11.13 13.86
C GLY A 200 6.43 -9.95 14.84
N GLU A 201 6.07 -10.20 16.11
CA GLU A 201 6.24 -9.20 17.17
C GLU A 201 7.70 -8.81 17.38
N ASP A 202 8.64 -9.73 17.14
CA ASP A 202 10.08 -9.47 17.17
C ASP A 202 10.51 -8.34 16.24
N CYS A 203 9.94 -8.29 15.03
CA CYS A 203 10.19 -7.22 14.06
C CYS A 203 9.54 -5.90 14.51
N LYS A 204 8.32 -5.95 15.06
CA LYS A 204 7.61 -4.76 15.54
C LYS A 204 8.35 -4.15 16.73
N GLU A 205 8.77 -4.96 17.70
CA GLU A 205 9.56 -4.50 18.86
C GLU A 205 10.93 -3.95 18.45
N ALA A 206 11.60 -4.58 17.49
CA ALA A 206 12.85 -4.06 16.95
C ALA A 206 12.67 -2.70 16.26
N LEU A 207 11.54 -2.48 15.57
CA LEU A 207 11.19 -1.18 14.99
C LEU A 207 11.04 -0.12 16.08
N TYR A 208 10.27 -0.39 17.14
CA TYR A 208 10.05 0.55 18.23
C TYR A 208 11.36 0.88 18.94
N SER A 209 12.16 -0.13 19.27
CA SER A 209 13.49 0.06 19.86
C SER A 209 14.41 0.91 18.98
N ALA A 210 14.37 0.72 17.66
CA ALA A 210 15.17 1.54 16.74
C ALA A 210 14.69 3.00 16.69
N ILE A 211 13.39 3.25 16.81
CA ILE A 211 12.83 4.62 16.89
C ILE A 211 13.27 5.28 18.20
N GLU A 212 13.16 4.59 19.34
CA GLU A 212 13.57 5.10 20.64
C GLU A 212 15.07 5.42 20.70
N ALA A 213 15.90 4.59 20.06
CA ALA A 213 17.35 4.82 19.96
C ALA A 213 17.72 6.11 19.21
N CYS A 214 16.80 6.69 18.45
CA CYS A 214 17.00 7.99 17.79
C CYS A 214 16.82 9.18 18.75
N ALA A 215 16.43 8.96 20.01
CA ALA A 215 16.20 10.03 20.97
C ALA A 215 17.51 10.77 21.31
N VAL A 216 17.56 12.09 21.02
CA VAL A 216 18.73 12.94 21.34
C VAL A 216 18.91 13.10 22.87
N ARG A 217 17.81 13.06 23.63
CA ARG A 217 17.79 13.19 25.10
C ARG A 217 16.92 12.09 25.69
N PRO A 218 17.41 10.84 25.79
CA PRO A 218 16.64 9.74 26.33
C PRO A 218 16.13 10.05 27.77
N GLY A 219 14.88 9.72 28.03
CA GLY A 219 14.26 9.85 29.35
C GLY A 219 13.74 11.25 29.71
N ILE A 220 13.99 12.29 28.91
CA ILE A 220 13.52 13.65 29.23
C ILE A 220 11.99 13.72 29.35
N CYS A 221 11.27 12.97 28.54
CA CYS A 221 9.81 12.96 28.53
C CYS A 221 9.23 12.42 29.85
N LYS A 222 9.92 11.47 30.50
CA LYS A 222 9.48 10.86 31.77
C LYS A 222 9.31 11.86 32.92
N THR A 223 10.05 12.96 32.89
CA THR A 223 10.03 13.99 33.94
C THR A 223 9.40 15.31 33.49
N ALA A 224 9.04 15.42 32.21
CA ALA A 224 8.55 16.67 31.64
C ALA A 224 7.06 16.95 31.94
N GLY A 225 6.28 15.95 32.39
CA GLY A 225 4.84 16.11 32.67
C GLY A 225 4.04 16.56 31.47
N LEU A 226 4.39 16.11 30.27
CA LEU A 226 3.76 16.53 29.04
C LEU A 226 2.33 15.99 28.95
N LYS A 227 1.40 16.87 28.57
CA LYS A 227 0.04 16.54 28.14
C LYS A 227 -0.05 16.71 26.64
N LEU A 228 -0.37 15.64 25.94
CA LEU A 228 -0.35 15.59 24.48
C LEU A 228 -1.76 15.39 23.93
N VAL A 229 -2.11 16.15 22.90
CA VAL A 229 -3.26 15.85 22.03
C VAL A 229 -2.73 15.28 20.74
N TYR A 230 -3.20 14.09 20.38
CA TYR A 230 -2.77 13.37 19.17
C TYR A 230 -3.96 13.06 18.26
N SER A 231 -3.77 13.31 16.97
CA SER A 231 -4.68 12.84 15.94
C SER A 231 -3.96 11.97 14.92
N PRO A 232 -4.39 10.72 14.72
CA PRO A 232 -3.93 9.89 13.60
C PRO A 232 -4.57 10.24 12.25
N LEU A 233 -5.52 11.20 12.21
CA LEU A 233 -6.28 11.60 11.01
C LEU A 233 -6.91 10.40 10.28
N ASN A 234 -7.54 9.49 11.03
CA ASN A 234 -8.13 8.24 10.52
C ASN A 234 -7.12 7.31 9.77
N GLY A 235 -5.81 7.55 9.94
CA GLY A 235 -4.74 6.85 9.25
C GLY A 235 -4.07 5.75 10.07
N SER A 236 -2.89 5.32 9.62
CA SER A 236 -2.14 4.18 10.16
C SER A 236 -1.27 4.50 11.39
N GLY A 237 -1.30 5.74 11.88
CA GLY A 237 -0.41 6.18 12.96
C GLY A 237 -0.89 5.82 14.37
N LEU A 238 -2.16 5.46 14.59
CA LEU A 238 -2.72 5.29 15.93
C LEU A 238 -1.86 4.38 16.82
N VAL A 239 -1.72 3.13 16.42
CA VAL A 239 -1.03 2.12 17.24
C VAL A 239 0.47 2.40 17.38
N PRO A 240 1.25 2.57 16.28
CA PRO A 240 2.69 2.73 16.42
C PRO A 240 3.11 4.04 17.10
N VAL A 241 2.38 5.14 16.87
CA VAL A 241 2.74 6.43 17.50
C VAL A 241 2.42 6.43 18.98
N THR A 242 1.23 5.96 19.39
CA THR A 242 0.85 5.91 20.81
C THR A 242 1.78 4.95 21.57
N ARG A 243 2.16 3.82 20.99
CA ARG A 243 3.12 2.89 21.56
C ARG A 243 4.46 3.58 21.86
N VAL A 244 5.07 4.22 20.84
CA VAL A 244 6.35 4.92 21.04
C VAL A 244 6.24 6.06 22.05
N LEU A 245 5.13 6.81 22.05
CA LEU A 245 4.92 7.88 23.02
C LEU A 245 4.90 7.36 24.47
N HIS A 246 4.21 6.24 24.71
CA HIS A 246 4.23 5.59 26.04
C HIS A 246 5.63 5.08 26.41
N ASP A 247 6.32 4.43 25.49
CA ASP A 247 7.64 3.85 25.72
C ASP A 247 8.67 4.93 26.13
N ILE A 248 8.58 6.14 25.56
CA ILE A 248 9.44 7.27 25.95
C ILE A 248 8.95 8.03 27.19
N GLY A 249 7.79 7.65 27.76
CA GLY A 249 7.26 8.18 29.03
C GLY A 249 6.27 9.32 28.89
N ILE A 250 5.50 9.38 27.82
CA ILE A 250 4.36 10.29 27.64
C ILE A 250 3.08 9.46 27.81
N ASP A 251 2.47 9.52 29.01
CA ASP A 251 1.27 8.73 29.34
C ASP A 251 -0.03 9.55 29.27
N ASP A 252 0.03 10.88 29.43
CA ASP A 252 -1.14 11.76 29.34
C ASP A 252 -1.40 12.14 27.87
N ILE A 253 -1.98 11.20 27.12
CA ILE A 253 -2.27 11.35 25.70
C ILE A 253 -3.78 11.39 25.50
N THR A 254 -4.29 12.51 25.02
CA THR A 254 -5.67 12.64 24.56
C THR A 254 -5.72 12.41 23.05
N ILE A 255 -6.37 11.34 22.62
CA ILE A 255 -6.57 11.06 21.19
C ILE A 255 -7.87 11.75 20.75
N VAL A 256 -7.83 12.45 19.61
CA VAL A 256 -9.02 13.11 19.04
C VAL A 256 -10.03 12.04 18.62
N PRO A 257 -11.21 11.95 19.28
CA PRO A 257 -12.11 10.80 19.11
C PRO A 257 -12.63 10.62 17.68
N GLU A 258 -12.95 11.73 16.98
CA GLU A 258 -13.49 11.70 15.63
C GLU A 258 -12.47 11.22 14.57
N GLN A 259 -11.20 11.22 14.93
CA GLN A 259 -10.09 10.90 14.03
C GLN A 259 -9.31 9.65 14.47
N GLN A 260 -9.72 9.03 15.56
CA GLN A 260 -9.01 7.93 16.19
C GLN A 260 -9.00 6.67 15.30
N TYR A 261 -10.17 6.27 14.84
CA TYR A 261 -10.30 5.01 14.10
C TYR A 261 -10.03 5.18 12.61
N PRO A 262 -9.47 4.14 11.96
CA PRO A 262 -9.26 4.15 10.52
C PRO A 262 -10.55 4.42 9.74
N ASP A 263 -10.52 5.37 8.80
CA ASP A 263 -11.60 5.63 7.86
C ASP A 263 -11.02 6.00 6.50
N GLY A 264 -11.27 5.14 5.50
CA GLY A 264 -10.79 5.34 4.13
C GLY A 264 -11.42 6.53 3.40
N ASN A 265 -12.49 7.11 3.94
CA ASN A 265 -13.11 8.32 3.40
C ASN A 265 -12.39 9.60 3.82
N PHE A 266 -11.57 9.56 4.88
CA PHE A 266 -10.79 10.70 5.39
C PHE A 266 -11.62 11.98 5.50
N PRO A 267 -12.66 12.02 6.35
CA PRO A 267 -13.57 13.16 6.47
C PRO A 267 -12.83 14.45 6.86
N LEU A 268 -11.68 14.32 7.54
CA LEU A 268 -10.76 15.40 7.84
C LEU A 268 -9.36 15.00 7.36
N SER A 269 -9.01 15.32 6.12
CA SER A 269 -7.67 15.06 5.59
C SER A 269 -6.72 16.24 5.86
N LEU A 270 -5.40 15.95 5.78
CA LEU A 270 -4.34 16.97 5.88
C LEU A 270 -4.57 18.15 4.92
N ILE A 271 -5.12 17.92 3.74
CA ILE A 271 -5.45 18.96 2.76
C ILE A 271 -6.48 19.95 3.35
N HIS A 272 -7.48 19.46 4.08
CA HIS A 272 -8.49 20.32 4.70
C HIS A 272 -7.96 21.13 5.89
N ILE A 273 -6.89 20.65 6.54
CA ILE A 273 -6.31 21.27 7.73
C ILE A 273 -5.18 22.23 7.39
N SER A 274 -4.32 21.88 6.43
CA SER A 274 -3.10 22.64 6.12
C SER A 274 -3.27 23.73 5.08
N GLU A 275 -4.16 23.57 4.11
CA GLU A 275 -4.36 24.57 3.04
C GLU A 275 -4.91 25.91 3.53
N PRO A 276 -5.89 25.98 4.47
CA PRO A 276 -6.41 27.25 4.98
C PRO A 276 -5.39 28.09 5.76
N THR A 277 -4.30 27.49 6.20
CA THR A 277 -3.30 28.14 7.07
C THR A 277 -1.96 28.41 6.37
N ARG A 278 -1.83 28.07 5.09
CA ARG A 278 -0.62 28.37 4.33
C ARG A 278 -0.54 29.87 4.09
N PRO A 279 0.44 30.60 4.68
CA PRO A 279 0.62 32.00 4.35
C PRO A 279 0.87 32.13 2.85
N GLU A 280 0.19 33.02 2.17
CA GLU A 280 0.56 33.44 0.82
C GLU A 280 2.05 33.84 0.82
N PRO A 281 2.86 33.42 -0.17
CA PRO A 281 4.23 33.89 -0.24
C PRO A 281 4.19 35.41 -0.34
N ILE A 282 4.81 36.08 0.62
CA ILE A 282 5.00 37.53 0.58
C ILE A 282 5.90 37.79 -0.63
N SER A 283 5.33 38.39 -1.66
CA SER A 283 6.01 38.82 -2.88
C SER A 283 7.05 39.88 -2.59
#